data_19c84509d0401e8749e3513b6f89b4cd
#
_entry.id   19c84509d0401e8749e3513b6f89b4cd
#
_cell.length_a   1.000
_cell.length_b   1.000
_cell.length_c   1.000
_cell.angle_alpha   90.00
_cell.angle_beta   90.00
_cell.angle_gamma   90.00
#
_symmetry.space_group_name_H-M   'P 1'
#
loop_
_entity.id
_entity.type
_entity.pdbx_description
1 polymer ?
#
loop_
_entity_poly.entity_id
_entity_poly.type
_entity_poly.pdbx_seq_one_letter_code
_entity_poly.pdbx_strand_id
1 'polypeptide(L)'
;MSKSEIFVKAWKLANAGAARFGGSSKDYFAASLKIVYASLKNQPYYFVLQGSRKYPGWIARIEGKDARYGFARKFMKAEPEDSDDEFYLKDGVYNYGNRGDHNQKFFIVRNGQAQDVEAEDVKLMFA
;
A
#
# COMPACT_ATOMS: atom_id res chain seq x y z
N MET A 1 -3.26 1.42 10.67
CA MET A 1 -3.85 0.91 11.93
C MET A 1 -2.88 1.18 13.07
N SER A 2 -3.33 1.76 14.17
CA SER A 2 -2.49 2.04 15.33
C SER A 2 -2.15 0.77 16.10
N LYS A 3 -1.10 0.84 16.95
CA LYS A 3 -0.73 -0.28 17.82
C LYS A 3 -1.89 -0.68 18.74
N SER A 4 -2.63 0.29 19.27
CA SER A 4 -3.80 0.05 20.11
C SER A 4 -4.87 -0.75 19.39
N GLU A 5 -5.18 -0.43 18.15
CA GLU A 5 -6.16 -1.15 17.31
C GLU A 5 -5.70 -2.58 17.02
N ILE A 6 -4.41 -2.77 16.76
CA ILE A 6 -3.83 -4.10 16.53
C ILE A 6 -4.00 -4.98 17.78
N PHE A 7 -3.68 -4.45 18.95
CA PHE A 7 -3.83 -5.18 20.22
C PHE A 7 -5.29 -5.48 20.53
N VAL A 8 -6.21 -4.54 20.30
CA VAL A 8 -7.65 -4.77 20.50
C VAL A 8 -8.15 -5.90 19.60
N LYS A 9 -7.78 -5.93 18.34
CA LYS A 9 -8.15 -7.01 17.41
C LYS A 9 -7.56 -8.35 17.83
N ALA A 10 -6.29 -8.37 18.25
CA ALA A 10 -5.64 -9.59 18.72
C ALA A 10 -6.32 -10.16 19.97
N TRP A 11 -6.70 -9.31 20.93
CA TRP A 11 -7.44 -9.72 22.11
C TRP A 11 -8.84 -10.27 21.78
N LYS A 12 -9.55 -9.65 20.83
CA LYS A 12 -10.85 -10.16 20.38
C LYS A 12 -10.72 -11.58 19.80
N LEU A 13 -9.70 -11.82 18.98
CA LEU A 13 -9.43 -13.13 18.41
C LEU A 13 -9.03 -14.15 19.51
N ALA A 14 -8.19 -13.72 20.46
CA ALA A 14 -7.77 -14.57 21.58
C ALA A 14 -8.94 -14.98 22.47
N ASN A 15 -9.83 -14.02 22.79
CA ASN A 15 -11.02 -14.28 23.58
C ASN A 15 -11.99 -15.23 22.85
N ALA A 16 -12.16 -15.08 21.56
CA ALA A 16 -12.98 -15.97 20.75
C ALA A 16 -12.39 -17.38 20.72
N GLY A 17 -11.07 -17.53 20.59
CA GLY A 17 -10.37 -18.79 20.65
C GLY A 17 -10.54 -19.50 21.99
N ALA A 18 -10.36 -18.78 23.10
CA ALA A 18 -10.53 -19.29 24.44
C ALA A 18 -11.99 -19.77 24.71
N ALA A 19 -12.97 -18.98 24.26
CA ALA A 19 -14.37 -19.33 24.38
C ALA A 19 -14.73 -20.58 23.57
N ARG A 20 -14.13 -20.76 22.41
CA ARG A 20 -14.45 -21.86 21.48
C ARG A 20 -13.70 -23.15 21.79
N PHE A 21 -12.42 -23.05 22.16
CA PHE A 21 -11.53 -24.22 22.33
C PHE A 21 -11.10 -24.46 23.78
N GLY A 22 -11.46 -23.59 24.70
CA GLY A 22 -11.01 -23.65 26.09
C GLY A 22 -9.64 -23.01 26.29
N GLY A 23 -9.19 -22.96 27.54
CA GLY A 23 -7.94 -22.29 27.91
C GLY A 23 -8.13 -20.81 28.24
N SER A 24 -7.03 -20.06 28.39
CA SER A 24 -7.07 -18.65 28.68
C SER A 24 -6.84 -17.80 27.42
N SER A 25 -7.33 -16.56 27.42
CA SER A 25 -7.09 -15.64 26.31
C SER A 25 -5.59 -15.39 26.07
N LYS A 26 -4.76 -15.46 27.10
CA LYS A 26 -3.30 -15.31 26.97
C LYS A 26 -2.68 -16.40 26.10
N ASP A 27 -3.21 -17.62 26.13
CA ASP A 27 -2.69 -18.75 25.34
C ASP A 27 -2.86 -18.52 23.84
N TYR A 28 -3.86 -17.73 23.45
CA TYR A 28 -4.17 -17.45 22.04
C TYR A 28 -3.68 -16.08 21.57
N PHE A 29 -3.25 -15.21 22.48
CA PHE A 29 -2.91 -13.83 22.15
C PHE A 29 -1.75 -13.72 21.16
N ALA A 30 -0.66 -14.44 21.37
CA ALA A 30 0.50 -14.43 20.48
C ALA A 30 0.14 -14.90 19.07
N ALA A 31 -0.63 -15.98 18.96
CA ALA A 31 -1.09 -16.50 17.67
C ALA A 31 -2.04 -15.50 16.99
N SER A 32 -2.97 -14.90 17.74
CA SER A 32 -3.91 -13.89 17.25
C SER A 32 -3.20 -12.64 16.76
N LEU A 33 -2.17 -12.20 17.46
CA LEU A 33 -1.34 -11.05 17.06
C LEU A 33 -0.65 -11.32 15.72
N LYS A 34 -0.11 -12.51 15.52
CA LYS A 34 0.49 -12.91 14.23
C LYS A 34 -0.52 -12.87 13.08
N ILE A 35 -1.74 -13.32 13.31
CA ILE A 35 -2.82 -13.28 12.31
C ILE A 35 -3.14 -11.84 11.92
N VAL A 36 -3.28 -10.94 12.89
CA VAL A 36 -3.57 -9.53 12.63
C VAL A 36 -2.43 -8.88 11.83
N TYR A 37 -1.17 -9.09 12.21
CA TYR A 37 -0.03 -8.56 11.47
C TYR A 37 0.05 -9.11 10.04
N ALA A 38 -0.21 -10.40 9.85
CA ALA A 38 -0.22 -11.01 8.51
C ALA A 38 -1.31 -10.39 7.62
N SER A 39 -2.50 -10.11 8.18
CA SER A 39 -3.58 -9.47 7.43
C SER A 39 -3.22 -8.04 7.02
N LEU A 40 -2.48 -7.30 7.85
CA LEU A 40 -2.00 -5.95 7.53
C LEU A 40 -0.96 -5.95 6.41
N LYS A 41 -0.03 -6.92 6.41
CA LYS A 41 0.98 -7.03 5.35
C LYS A 41 0.41 -7.22 3.95
N ASN A 42 -0.74 -7.89 3.86
CA ASN A 42 -1.39 -8.19 2.59
C ASN A 42 -2.48 -7.18 2.23
N GLN A 43 -2.66 -6.13 3.02
CA GLN A 43 -3.69 -5.12 2.79
C GLN A 43 -3.24 -4.15 1.69
N PRO A 44 -4.02 -3.99 0.60
CA PRO A 44 -3.69 -3.00 -0.43
C PRO A 44 -4.00 -1.58 0.02
N TYR A 45 -3.30 -0.61 -0.56
CA TYR A 45 -3.58 0.81 -0.40
C TYR A 45 -4.57 1.27 -1.47
N TYR A 46 -5.67 1.86 -1.04
CA TYR A 46 -6.67 2.43 -1.94
C TYR A 46 -6.22 3.82 -2.40
N PHE A 47 -6.04 3.99 -3.71
CA PHE A 47 -5.59 5.23 -4.32
C PHE A 47 -6.53 5.65 -5.44
N VAL A 48 -6.92 6.92 -5.42
CA VAL A 48 -7.74 7.52 -6.49
C VAL A 48 -6.88 8.50 -7.27
N LEU A 49 -6.68 8.20 -8.55
CA LEU A 49 -5.94 9.07 -9.45
C LEU A 49 -6.85 10.18 -9.96
N GLN A 50 -6.42 11.42 -9.79
CA GLN A 50 -7.18 12.58 -10.25
C GLN A 50 -6.65 13.09 -11.59
N GLY A 51 -7.58 13.43 -12.48
CA GLY A 51 -7.23 13.97 -13.79
C GLY A 51 -8.48 14.49 -14.50
N SER A 52 -8.27 15.21 -15.59
CA SER A 52 -9.32 15.72 -16.48
C SER A 52 -9.13 15.18 -17.89
N ARG A 53 -10.11 15.42 -18.78
CA ARG A 53 -9.95 15.05 -20.19
C ARG A 53 -8.74 15.73 -20.85
N LYS A 54 -8.46 16.98 -20.45
CA LYS A 54 -7.34 17.76 -20.99
C LYS A 54 -6.01 17.34 -20.35
N TYR A 55 -6.01 17.01 -19.06
CA TYR A 55 -4.84 16.61 -18.30
C TYR A 55 -5.09 15.29 -17.56
N PRO A 56 -5.13 14.15 -18.30
CA PRO A 56 -5.36 12.87 -17.68
C PRO A 56 -4.27 12.50 -16.69
N GLY A 57 -4.66 11.91 -15.57
CA GLY A 57 -3.73 11.39 -14.58
C GLY A 57 -3.09 10.09 -15.04
N TRP A 58 -1.89 9.81 -14.53
CA TRP A 58 -1.19 8.56 -14.76
C TRP A 58 -0.52 8.10 -13.46
N ILE A 59 -0.36 6.79 -13.34
CA ILE A 59 0.36 6.16 -12.24
C ILE A 59 1.22 5.02 -12.78
N ALA A 60 2.44 4.90 -12.24
CA ALA A 60 3.36 3.85 -12.62
C ALA A 60 4.05 3.28 -11.38
N ARG A 61 4.33 1.98 -11.41
CA ARG A 61 5.17 1.32 -10.40
C ARG A 61 6.62 1.46 -10.81
N ILE A 62 7.48 1.85 -9.88
CA ILE A 62 8.92 1.91 -10.11
C ILE A 62 9.51 0.51 -9.90
N GLU A 63 10.12 -0.05 -10.93
CA GLU A 63 10.71 -1.39 -10.90
C GLU A 63 12.23 -1.38 -10.78
N GLY A 64 12.88 -0.21 -10.95
CA GLY A 64 14.31 -0.06 -10.87
C GLY A 64 14.78 1.24 -11.48
N LYS A 65 16.07 1.32 -11.77
CA LYS A 65 16.67 2.45 -12.49
C LYS A 65 16.74 2.15 -13.98
N ASP A 66 16.55 3.19 -14.77
CA ASP A 66 16.72 3.17 -16.22
C ASP A 66 17.73 4.24 -16.63
N ALA A 67 18.74 3.87 -17.42
CA ALA A 67 19.80 4.78 -17.83
C ALA A 67 19.28 5.93 -18.73
N ARG A 68 18.19 5.69 -19.47
CA ARG A 68 17.62 6.66 -20.41
C ARG A 68 16.57 7.57 -19.76
N TYR A 69 15.69 6.98 -18.93
CA TYR A 69 14.53 7.68 -18.35
C TYR A 69 14.63 7.92 -16.83
N GLY A 70 15.74 7.54 -16.21
CA GLY A 70 15.96 7.65 -14.77
C GLY A 70 15.37 6.50 -13.98
N PHE A 71 14.12 6.12 -14.24
CA PHE A 71 13.43 5.02 -13.56
C PHE A 71 12.76 4.08 -14.56
N ALA A 72 12.86 2.79 -14.30
CA ALA A 72 12.07 1.79 -15.00
C ALA A 72 10.64 1.82 -14.45
N ARG A 73 9.68 2.25 -15.27
CA ARG A 73 8.28 2.44 -14.89
C ARG A 73 7.39 1.43 -15.57
N LYS A 74 6.49 0.83 -14.79
CA LYS A 74 5.40 0.02 -15.32
C LYS A 74 4.10 0.79 -15.11
N PHE A 75 3.54 1.34 -16.18
CA PHE A 75 2.28 2.08 -16.10
C PHE A 75 1.12 1.17 -15.76
N MET A 76 0.25 1.64 -14.89
CA MET A 76 -0.88 0.88 -14.37
C MET A 76 -2.19 1.34 -14.99
N LYS A 77 -3.12 0.42 -15.13
CA LYS A 77 -4.49 0.70 -15.56
C LYS A 77 -5.46 0.39 -14.44
N ALA A 78 -6.50 1.21 -14.29
CA ALA A 78 -7.54 0.96 -13.31
C ALA A 78 -8.30 -0.33 -13.62
N GLU A 79 -8.66 -1.08 -12.60
CA GLU A 79 -9.50 -2.28 -12.71
C GLU A 79 -10.69 -2.14 -11.76
N PRO A 80 -11.92 -2.39 -12.25
CA PRO A 80 -12.28 -2.67 -13.65
C PRO A 80 -12.04 -1.45 -14.57
N GLU A 81 -11.88 -1.68 -15.87
CA GLU A 81 -11.55 -0.62 -16.85
C GLU A 81 -12.54 0.55 -16.88
N ASP A 82 -13.76 0.31 -16.43
CA ASP A 82 -14.83 1.30 -16.34
C ASP A 82 -14.83 2.09 -15.03
N SER A 83 -13.94 1.80 -14.11
CA SER A 83 -13.86 2.55 -12.85
C SER A 83 -13.08 3.84 -13.03
N ASP A 84 -13.47 4.89 -12.30
CA ASP A 84 -12.88 6.23 -12.36
C ASP A 84 -11.49 6.26 -11.70
N ASP A 85 -10.49 5.68 -12.37
CA ASP A 85 -9.08 5.73 -11.94
C ASP A 85 -8.84 5.31 -10.47
N GLU A 86 -9.56 4.30 -10.01
CA GLU A 86 -9.38 3.70 -8.69
C GLU A 86 -8.38 2.55 -8.75
N PHE A 87 -7.45 2.55 -7.80
CA PHE A 87 -6.38 1.55 -7.74
C PHE A 87 -6.28 0.95 -6.35
N TYR A 88 -6.00 -0.35 -6.29
CA TYR A 88 -5.64 -1.06 -5.07
C TYR A 88 -4.17 -1.46 -5.17
N LEU A 89 -3.30 -0.69 -4.52
CA LEU A 89 -1.86 -0.79 -4.68
C LEU A 89 -1.23 -1.73 -3.65
N LYS A 90 -0.45 -2.69 -4.13
CA LYS A 90 0.37 -3.57 -3.29
C LYS A 90 1.62 -2.83 -2.83
N ASP A 91 2.35 -3.42 -1.89
CA ASP A 91 3.62 -2.87 -1.42
C ASP A 91 4.55 -2.58 -2.61
N GLY A 92 5.13 -1.40 -2.61
CA GLY A 92 6.03 -0.96 -3.67
C GLY A 92 6.21 0.55 -3.70
N VAL A 93 6.99 1.01 -4.67
CA VAL A 93 7.24 2.43 -4.92
C VAL A 93 6.47 2.85 -6.17
N TYR A 94 5.76 3.96 -6.08
CA TYR A 94 4.89 4.45 -7.15
C TYR A 94 5.22 5.89 -7.50
N ASN A 95 5.01 6.22 -8.78
CA ASN A 95 5.18 7.55 -9.32
C ASN A 95 3.87 7.94 -10.02
N TYR A 96 3.37 9.13 -9.77
CA TYR A 96 2.13 9.58 -10.40
C TYR A 96 2.19 11.07 -10.76
N GLY A 97 1.32 11.48 -11.66
CA GLY A 97 1.20 12.85 -12.10
C GLY A 97 0.08 13.02 -13.11
N ASN A 98 0.02 14.19 -13.72
CA ASN A 98 -0.92 14.51 -14.78
C ASN A 98 -0.16 14.79 -16.08
N ARG A 99 -0.74 14.40 -17.20
CA ARG A 99 -0.17 14.66 -18.51
C ARG A 99 -0.04 16.17 -18.73
N GLY A 100 1.15 16.63 -19.10
CA GLY A 100 1.45 18.06 -19.27
C GLY A 100 1.94 18.75 -18.01
N ASP A 101 1.89 18.11 -16.85
CA ASP A 101 2.47 18.60 -15.61
C ASP A 101 3.84 17.98 -15.39
N HIS A 102 4.86 18.83 -15.16
CA HIS A 102 6.21 18.37 -14.90
C HIS A 102 6.47 18.01 -13.44
N ASN A 103 5.52 18.28 -12.54
CA ASN A 103 5.63 17.99 -11.12
C ASN A 103 5.17 16.57 -10.80
N GLN A 104 6.06 15.61 -10.99
CA GLN A 104 5.81 14.23 -10.64
C GLN A 104 5.92 14.03 -9.13
N LYS A 105 5.07 13.16 -8.60
CA LYS A 105 5.07 12.79 -7.19
C LYS A 105 5.39 11.32 -7.01
N PHE A 106 6.06 11.01 -5.91
CA PHE A 106 6.45 9.64 -5.56
C PHE A 106 5.90 9.29 -4.18
N PHE A 107 5.50 8.04 -3.99
CA PHE A 107 5.13 7.53 -2.69
C PHE A 107 5.48 6.04 -2.56
N ILE A 108 5.66 5.60 -1.31
CA ILE A 108 5.89 4.20 -0.98
C ILE A 108 4.62 3.64 -0.33
N VAL A 109 4.19 2.46 -0.76
CA VAL A 109 3.11 1.73 -0.12
C VAL A 109 3.70 0.59 0.70
N ARG A 110 3.35 0.53 1.98
CA ARG A 110 3.70 -0.57 2.89
C ARG A 110 2.51 -0.89 3.78
N ASN A 111 2.08 -2.15 3.76
CA ASN A 111 1.00 -2.65 4.62
C ASN A 111 -0.29 -1.82 4.54
N GLY A 112 -0.68 -1.39 3.34
CA GLY A 112 -1.89 -0.60 3.13
C GLY A 112 -1.76 0.87 3.53
N GLN A 113 -0.55 1.35 3.78
CA GLN A 113 -0.27 2.75 4.11
C GLN A 113 0.70 3.36 3.09
N ALA A 114 0.47 4.61 2.72
CA ALA A 114 1.31 5.34 1.79
C ALA A 114 2.10 6.44 2.51
N GLN A 115 3.35 6.63 2.09
CA GLN A 115 4.21 7.70 2.57
C GLN A 115 4.82 8.41 1.38
N ASP A 116 4.67 9.74 1.32
CA ASP A 116 5.27 10.56 0.28
C ASP A 116 6.80 10.56 0.41
N VAL A 117 7.49 10.43 -0.72
CA VAL A 117 8.95 10.45 -0.78
C VAL A 117 9.41 11.34 -1.93
N GLU A 118 10.66 11.79 -1.85
CA GLU A 118 11.26 12.57 -2.91
C GLU A 118 11.94 11.67 -3.97
N ALA A 119 12.11 12.18 -5.17
CA ALA A 119 12.77 11.45 -6.25
C ALA A 119 14.18 10.99 -5.87
N GLU A 120 14.91 11.78 -5.10
CA GLU A 120 16.25 11.44 -4.61
C GLU A 120 16.24 10.22 -3.69
N ASP A 121 15.23 10.12 -2.82
CA ASP A 121 15.06 8.96 -1.93
C ASP A 121 14.79 7.70 -2.73
N VAL A 122 13.98 7.79 -3.79
CA VAL A 122 13.69 6.67 -4.68
C VAL A 122 14.96 6.20 -5.41
N LYS A 123 15.80 7.13 -5.86
CA LYS A 123 17.09 6.80 -6.49
C LYS A 123 17.99 6.01 -5.55
N LEU A 124 18.01 6.36 -4.27
CA LEU A 124 18.80 5.64 -3.25
C LEU A 124 18.28 4.23 -3.01
N MET A 125 16.97 4.03 -3.04
CA MET A 125 16.35 2.71 -2.85
C MET A 125 16.73 1.70 -3.94
N PHE A 126 16.92 2.19 -5.17
CA PHE A 126 17.28 1.36 -6.33
C PHE A 126 18.75 1.50 -6.74
N ALA A 127 19.57 2.05 -5.87
CA ALA A 127 21.00 2.23 -6.12
C ALA A 127 21.77 0.91 -6.23
#